data_22960480a0fad3de31419961ad399ed3
#
_entry.id   22960480a0fad3de31419961ad399ed3
#
_cell.length_a   1.000
_cell.length_b   1.000
_cell.length_c   1.000
_cell.angle_alpha   90.00
_cell.angle_beta   90.00
_cell.angle_gamma   90.00
#
_symmetry.space_group_name_H-M   'P 1'
#
loop_
_entity.id
_entity.type
_entity.pdbx_description
1 polymer ?
#
loop_
_entity_poly.entity_id
_entity_poly.type
_entity_poly.pdbx_seq_one_letter_code
_entity_poly.pdbx_strand_id
1 'polypeptide(L)'
;MIERASVTRRGAVLLGKHVACDAYEQNRPLRVVTHAHADHTGGLRWSLKECQKVLMTEATRDLIEVLEGPLGQRLDDIETLEYKKPLRFDGERITLFKAQHILGAAQVLVEIEDGERVVWTGDFRFDGTPVIKCDTLVVESTYGSPSCRRSFEVDVRKLLVQMVEERLKSGVVYVFGYHGKLQEVMQILNDAEVAVPFVMPEKVYKVSKVCEKHGMQLGCLTLSTEKQARALLEENLPCVAFYH
;
A
#
# COMPACT_ATOMS: atom_id res chain seq x y z
N MET A 1 -26.20 -20.64 -10.86
CA MET A 1 -25.06 -20.62 -9.90
C MET A 1 -24.76 -19.17 -9.62
N ILE A 2 -24.69 -18.79 -8.37
CA ILE A 2 -24.23 -17.43 -8.01
C ILE A 2 -22.71 -17.42 -8.26
N GLU A 3 -22.25 -16.48 -9.08
CA GLU A 3 -20.81 -16.31 -9.33
C GLU A 3 -20.15 -15.89 -8.02
N ARG A 4 -19.23 -16.71 -7.50
CA ARG A 4 -18.60 -16.53 -6.18
C ARG A 4 -17.57 -15.42 -6.16
N ALA A 5 -16.90 -15.20 -7.30
CA ALA A 5 -16.00 -14.09 -7.54
C ALA A 5 -16.06 -13.68 -9.01
N SER A 6 -15.91 -12.39 -9.27
CA SER A 6 -15.77 -11.87 -10.63
C SER A 6 -15.00 -10.54 -10.64
N VAL A 7 -14.53 -10.13 -11.81
CA VAL A 7 -13.87 -8.84 -12.00
C VAL A 7 -14.70 -8.03 -12.98
N THR A 8 -15.10 -6.83 -12.58
CA THR A 8 -15.90 -5.95 -13.43
C THR A 8 -15.03 -5.22 -14.44
N ARG A 9 -15.66 -4.68 -15.49
CA ARG A 9 -14.94 -3.84 -16.49
C ARG A 9 -14.31 -2.57 -15.90
N ARG A 10 -14.74 -2.15 -14.71
CA ARG A 10 -14.21 -0.99 -13.99
C ARG A 10 -13.11 -1.35 -12.98
N GLY A 11 -12.69 -2.62 -12.96
CA GLY A 11 -11.63 -3.11 -12.08
C GLY A 11 -12.09 -3.48 -10.66
N ALA A 12 -13.40 -3.42 -10.34
CA ALA A 12 -13.85 -3.93 -9.06
C ALA A 12 -13.75 -5.46 -9.02
N VAL A 13 -13.14 -6.01 -7.98
CA VAL A 13 -13.13 -7.44 -7.70
C VAL A 13 -14.27 -7.74 -6.73
N LEU A 14 -15.24 -8.52 -7.21
CA LEU A 14 -16.44 -8.89 -6.46
C LEU A 14 -16.21 -10.22 -5.75
N LEU A 15 -16.48 -10.25 -4.44
CA LEU A 15 -16.35 -11.45 -3.62
C LEU A 15 -17.68 -11.68 -2.89
N GLY A 16 -18.18 -12.92 -2.93
CA GLY A 16 -19.47 -13.27 -2.35
C GLY A 16 -20.63 -12.43 -2.91
N LYS A 17 -21.60 -12.11 -2.07
CA LYS A 17 -22.77 -11.31 -2.44
C LYS A 17 -22.58 -9.80 -2.16
N HIS A 18 -21.79 -9.43 -1.15
CA HIS A 18 -21.82 -8.09 -0.57
C HIS A 18 -20.57 -7.26 -0.82
N VAL A 19 -19.41 -7.89 -1.13
CA VAL A 19 -18.13 -7.23 -1.17
C VAL A 19 -17.72 -6.82 -2.58
N ALA A 20 -17.28 -5.56 -2.76
CA ALA A 20 -16.52 -5.08 -3.91
C ALA A 20 -15.16 -4.56 -3.43
N CYS A 21 -14.06 -5.06 -3.99
CA CYS A 21 -12.71 -4.60 -3.67
C CYS A 21 -12.21 -3.61 -4.71
N ASP A 22 -11.48 -2.59 -4.25
CA ASP A 22 -10.64 -1.65 -4.98
C ASP A 22 -11.34 -0.70 -5.98
N ALA A 23 -12.58 -0.96 -6.38
CA ALA A 23 -13.40 -0.02 -7.13
C ALA A 23 -14.85 -0.05 -6.64
N TYR A 24 -15.60 1.04 -6.91
CA TYR A 24 -17.03 1.09 -6.62
C TYR A 24 -17.81 0.20 -7.59
N GLU A 25 -18.75 -0.59 -7.03
CA GLU A 25 -19.70 -1.34 -7.82
C GLU A 25 -21.11 -1.18 -7.24
N GLN A 26 -22.07 -0.91 -8.11
CA GLN A 26 -23.47 -0.75 -7.73
C GLN A 26 -24.02 -2.06 -7.14
N ASN A 27 -24.93 -1.95 -6.16
CA ASN A 27 -25.52 -3.07 -5.43
C ASN A 27 -24.54 -3.91 -4.58
N ARG A 28 -23.36 -3.36 -4.27
CA ARG A 28 -22.44 -3.92 -3.29
C ARG A 28 -22.38 -3.01 -2.06
N PRO A 29 -23.00 -3.44 -0.93
CA PRO A 29 -23.08 -2.60 0.27
C PRO A 29 -21.74 -2.40 0.96
N LEU A 30 -20.77 -3.29 0.73
CA LEU A 30 -19.44 -3.20 1.30
C LEU A 30 -18.41 -2.94 0.21
N ARG A 31 -17.59 -1.92 0.40
CA ARG A 31 -16.34 -1.76 -0.33
C ARG A 31 -15.15 -2.06 0.54
N VAL A 32 -14.21 -2.87 0.06
CA VAL A 32 -12.89 -3.03 0.67
C VAL A 32 -11.85 -2.31 -0.17
N VAL A 33 -11.02 -1.46 0.45
CA VAL A 33 -9.83 -0.87 -0.16
C VAL A 33 -8.63 -1.65 0.33
N THR A 34 -7.98 -2.38 -0.57
CA THR A 34 -6.86 -3.25 -0.20
C THR A 34 -5.61 -2.49 0.20
N HIS A 35 -5.35 -1.34 -0.46
CA HIS A 35 -4.21 -0.46 -0.15
C HIS A 35 -4.37 0.93 -0.77
N ALA A 36 -3.45 1.85 -0.45
CA ALA A 36 -3.60 3.27 -0.73
C ALA A 36 -3.02 3.74 -2.09
N HIS A 37 -2.81 2.85 -3.08
CA HIS A 37 -2.48 3.29 -4.43
C HIS A 37 -3.70 3.82 -5.17
N ALA A 38 -3.48 4.77 -6.08
CA ALA A 38 -4.56 5.54 -6.71
C ALA A 38 -5.53 4.68 -7.56
N ASP A 39 -5.04 3.61 -8.16
CA ASP A 39 -5.82 2.63 -8.93
C ASP A 39 -6.73 1.76 -8.05
N HIS A 40 -6.43 1.65 -6.74
CA HIS A 40 -7.26 0.95 -5.75
C HIS A 40 -8.15 1.88 -4.93
N THR A 41 -7.93 3.20 -4.99
CA THR A 41 -8.78 4.20 -4.30
C THR A 41 -9.77 4.90 -5.23
N GLY A 42 -9.71 4.64 -6.52
CA GLY A 42 -10.59 5.24 -7.52
C GLY A 42 -12.08 5.19 -7.12
N GLY A 43 -12.76 6.35 -7.14
CA GLY A 43 -14.17 6.46 -6.74
C GLY A 43 -14.45 6.29 -5.24
N LEU A 44 -13.44 6.40 -4.36
CA LEU A 44 -13.62 6.25 -2.91
C LEU A 44 -14.68 7.20 -2.33
N ARG A 45 -14.64 8.48 -2.73
CA ARG A 45 -15.63 9.48 -2.28
C ARG A 45 -17.06 9.11 -2.70
N TRP A 46 -17.21 8.43 -3.82
CA TRP A 46 -18.50 7.90 -4.26
C TRP A 46 -18.91 6.69 -3.41
N SER A 47 -18.00 5.79 -3.13
CA SER A 47 -18.26 4.65 -2.24
C SER A 47 -18.66 5.07 -0.83
N LEU A 48 -18.02 6.10 -0.26
CA LEU A 48 -18.41 6.69 1.03
C LEU A 48 -19.82 7.27 1.03
N LYS A 49 -20.38 7.58 -0.15
CA LYS A 49 -21.73 8.09 -0.29
C LYS A 49 -22.76 7.00 -0.49
N GLU A 50 -22.42 5.95 -1.20
CA GLU A 50 -23.38 4.95 -1.70
C GLU A 50 -23.30 3.59 -0.98
N CYS A 51 -22.11 3.21 -0.46
CA CYS A 51 -21.96 1.97 0.29
C CYS A 51 -22.42 2.13 1.74
N GLN A 52 -22.84 1.05 2.35
CA GLN A 52 -23.14 1.03 3.79
C GLN A 52 -21.87 1.17 4.62
N LYS A 53 -20.76 0.52 4.16
CA LYS A 53 -19.46 0.65 4.80
C LYS A 53 -18.33 0.58 3.78
N VAL A 54 -17.25 1.29 4.08
CA VAL A 54 -15.96 1.14 3.41
C VAL A 54 -14.97 0.57 4.40
N LEU A 55 -14.36 -0.56 4.05
CA LEU A 55 -13.48 -1.33 4.91
C LEU A 55 -12.03 -1.20 4.44
N MET A 56 -11.11 -0.99 5.35
CA MET A 56 -9.67 -0.95 5.08
C MET A 56 -8.87 -1.13 6.36
N THR A 57 -7.57 -1.26 6.28
CA THR A 57 -6.72 -1.17 7.48
C THR A 57 -6.59 0.29 7.95
N GLU A 58 -6.29 0.49 9.23
CA GLU A 58 -6.04 1.85 9.75
C GLU A 58 -4.90 2.55 9.01
N ALA A 59 -3.82 1.82 8.71
CA ALA A 59 -2.69 2.37 7.97
C ALA A 59 -3.08 2.80 6.54
N THR A 60 -3.92 2.03 5.85
CA THR A 60 -4.45 2.42 4.53
C THR A 60 -5.28 3.69 4.62
N ARG A 61 -6.15 3.83 5.63
CA ARG A 61 -6.94 5.05 5.87
C ARG A 61 -6.03 6.27 6.06
N ASP A 62 -5.06 6.16 6.97
CA ASP A 62 -4.15 7.27 7.29
C ASP A 62 -3.32 7.70 6.06
N LEU A 63 -2.89 6.75 5.24
CA LEU A 63 -2.22 7.05 3.97
C LEU A 63 -3.14 7.77 2.98
N ILE A 64 -4.38 7.32 2.82
CA ILE A 64 -5.36 7.95 1.92
C ILE A 64 -5.66 9.38 2.35
N GLU A 65 -5.79 9.65 3.65
CA GLU A 65 -5.99 11.01 4.16
C GLU A 65 -4.86 11.96 3.77
N VAL A 66 -3.62 11.50 3.76
CA VAL A 66 -2.46 12.30 3.30
C VAL A 66 -2.44 12.42 1.78
N LEU A 67 -2.77 11.36 1.05
CA LEU A 67 -2.65 11.31 -0.40
C LEU A 67 -3.77 12.06 -1.12
N GLU A 68 -5.01 11.91 -0.65
CA GLU A 68 -6.21 12.46 -1.29
C GLU A 68 -6.85 13.62 -0.53
N GLY A 69 -6.33 13.92 0.67
CA GLY A 69 -6.88 14.92 1.59
C GLY A 69 -8.04 14.36 2.43
N PRO A 70 -8.61 15.19 3.34
CA PRO A 70 -9.61 14.76 4.28
C PRO A 70 -10.79 14.07 3.59
N LEU A 71 -11.18 12.90 4.08
CA LEU A 71 -12.29 12.10 3.54
C LEU A 71 -13.67 12.68 3.89
N GLY A 72 -13.71 13.82 4.64
CA GLY A 72 -14.90 14.58 4.96
C GLY A 72 -15.64 14.06 6.19
N GLN A 73 -16.91 14.52 6.36
CA GLN A 73 -17.74 14.21 7.55
C GLN A 73 -18.21 12.75 7.63
N ARG A 74 -17.86 11.89 6.67
CA ARG A 74 -18.23 10.47 6.61
C ARG A 74 -17.08 9.54 7.01
N LEU A 75 -16.19 10.00 7.88
CA LEU A 75 -15.20 9.12 8.52
C LEU A 75 -15.85 7.96 9.29
N ASP A 76 -17.07 8.19 9.80
CA ASP A 76 -17.86 7.16 10.51
C ASP A 76 -18.32 6.01 9.57
N ASP A 77 -18.36 6.25 8.27
CA ASP A 77 -18.68 5.21 7.26
C ASP A 77 -17.46 4.33 6.90
N ILE A 78 -16.27 4.70 7.38
CA ILE A 78 -15.05 3.91 7.23
C ILE A 78 -14.85 3.06 8.49
N GLU A 79 -14.94 1.75 8.32
CA GLU A 79 -14.60 0.81 9.36
C GLU A 79 -13.19 0.26 9.14
N THR A 80 -12.29 0.54 10.08
CA THR A 80 -10.94 0.00 10.03
C THR A 80 -10.89 -1.39 10.62
N LEU A 81 -10.31 -2.33 9.88
CA LEU A 81 -10.16 -3.72 10.30
C LEU A 81 -8.70 -4.03 10.63
N GLU A 82 -8.48 -4.67 11.76
CA GLU A 82 -7.21 -5.28 12.07
C GLU A 82 -7.03 -6.59 11.29
N TYR A 83 -5.78 -6.89 10.89
CA TYR A 83 -5.50 -8.16 10.25
C TYR A 83 -5.95 -9.35 11.10
N LYS A 84 -6.54 -10.35 10.44
CA LYS A 84 -7.04 -11.61 11.01
C LYS A 84 -8.25 -11.44 11.95
N LYS A 85 -8.79 -10.23 12.11
CA LYS A 85 -10.04 -10.01 12.84
C LYS A 85 -11.20 -9.94 11.85
N PRO A 86 -12.15 -10.88 11.91
CA PRO A 86 -13.25 -10.92 10.97
C PRO A 86 -14.34 -9.91 11.31
N LEU A 87 -14.90 -9.27 10.28
CA LEU A 87 -16.18 -8.57 10.32
C LEU A 87 -17.28 -9.51 9.80
N ARG A 88 -18.42 -9.56 10.47
CA ARG A 88 -19.60 -10.28 10.00
C ARG A 88 -20.60 -9.31 9.36
N PHE A 89 -21.09 -9.66 8.19
CA PHE A 89 -22.07 -8.87 7.47
C PHE A 89 -23.01 -9.80 6.67
N ASP A 90 -24.28 -9.81 7.02
CA ASP A 90 -25.37 -10.52 6.32
C ASP A 90 -25.00 -11.95 5.83
N GLY A 91 -24.56 -12.79 6.78
CA GLY A 91 -24.16 -14.18 6.53
C GLY A 91 -22.72 -14.36 6.00
N GLU A 92 -22.05 -13.31 5.58
CA GLU A 92 -20.67 -13.35 5.16
C GLU A 92 -19.71 -12.94 6.27
N ARG A 93 -18.47 -13.43 6.18
CA ARG A 93 -17.39 -13.08 7.11
C ARG A 93 -16.18 -12.57 6.31
N ILE A 94 -15.85 -11.30 6.49
CA ILE A 94 -14.78 -10.59 5.80
C ILE A 94 -13.57 -10.51 6.71
N THR A 95 -12.41 -10.99 6.25
CA THR A 95 -11.16 -10.96 7.01
C THR A 95 -10.03 -10.40 6.14
N LEU A 96 -9.29 -9.42 6.67
CA LEU A 96 -8.10 -8.90 6.03
C LEU A 96 -6.85 -9.66 6.50
N PHE A 97 -5.98 -10.00 5.57
CA PHE A 97 -4.65 -10.57 5.85
C PHE A 97 -3.60 -9.67 5.25
N LYS A 98 -2.44 -9.56 5.91
CA LYS A 98 -1.35 -8.72 5.41
C LYS A 98 -0.90 -9.19 4.02
N ALA A 99 -0.79 -8.25 3.09
CA ALA A 99 -0.10 -8.43 1.82
C ALA A 99 1.26 -7.69 1.89
N GLN A 100 2.31 -8.31 1.36
CA GLN A 100 3.61 -7.65 1.23
C GLN A 100 3.61 -6.77 -0.02
N HIS A 101 3.25 -5.52 0.14
CA HIS A 101 3.22 -4.52 -0.92
C HIS A 101 3.62 -3.16 -0.37
N ILE A 102 2.67 -2.35 0.08
CA ILE A 102 2.92 -1.11 0.81
C ILE A 102 2.36 -1.22 2.23
N LEU A 103 2.63 -0.23 3.07
CA LEU A 103 2.04 -0.16 4.42
C LEU A 103 0.51 -0.28 4.34
N GLY A 104 -0.07 -1.11 5.18
CA GLY A 104 -1.52 -1.32 5.26
C GLY A 104 -2.11 -2.24 4.20
N ALA A 105 -1.32 -2.71 3.21
CA ALA A 105 -1.82 -3.57 2.15
C ALA A 105 -2.39 -4.89 2.66
N ALA A 106 -3.52 -5.31 2.08
CA ALA A 106 -4.30 -6.45 2.54
C ALA A 106 -4.74 -7.38 1.40
N GLN A 107 -4.70 -8.69 1.68
CA GLN A 107 -5.52 -9.68 1.01
C GLN A 107 -6.92 -9.70 1.66
N VAL A 108 -7.95 -10.00 0.92
CA VAL A 108 -9.34 -10.04 1.38
C VAL A 108 -9.86 -11.46 1.28
N LEU A 109 -10.19 -12.08 2.41
CA LEU A 109 -10.92 -13.33 2.48
C LEU A 109 -12.39 -13.04 2.78
N VAL A 110 -13.28 -13.58 1.98
CA VAL A 110 -14.73 -13.65 2.25
C VAL A 110 -15.11 -15.11 2.43
N GLU A 111 -15.64 -15.45 3.59
CA GLU A 111 -16.24 -16.75 3.88
C GLU A 111 -17.76 -16.58 3.80
N ILE A 112 -18.37 -17.27 2.87
CA ILE A 112 -19.81 -17.20 2.62
C ILE A 112 -20.58 -18.21 3.44
N GLU A 113 -21.89 -18.07 3.48
CA GLU A 113 -22.79 -18.76 4.41
C GLU A 113 -22.73 -20.30 4.31
N ASP A 114 -22.44 -20.85 3.12
CA ASP A 114 -22.26 -22.28 2.88
C ASP A 114 -20.86 -22.81 3.21
N GLY A 115 -19.98 -21.95 3.75
CA GLY A 115 -18.62 -22.28 4.17
C GLY A 115 -17.56 -22.13 3.07
N GLU A 116 -17.94 -21.78 1.84
CA GLU A 116 -16.98 -21.53 0.76
C GLU A 116 -16.14 -20.28 1.03
N ARG A 117 -14.89 -20.33 0.65
CA ARG A 117 -13.86 -19.32 0.93
C ARG A 117 -13.36 -18.71 -0.37
N VAL A 118 -13.53 -17.41 -0.51
CA VAL A 118 -13.16 -16.65 -1.70
C VAL A 118 -12.10 -15.62 -1.32
N VAL A 119 -11.00 -15.55 -2.06
CA VAL A 119 -9.89 -14.65 -1.76
C VAL A 119 -9.58 -13.74 -2.94
N TRP A 120 -9.35 -12.46 -2.65
CA TRP A 120 -8.66 -11.49 -3.49
C TRP A 120 -7.30 -11.16 -2.88
N THR A 121 -6.22 -11.27 -3.65
CA THR A 121 -4.87 -11.03 -3.15
C THR A 121 -4.58 -9.55 -2.87
N GLY A 122 -5.30 -8.62 -3.49
CA GLY A 122 -4.77 -7.28 -3.70
C GLY A 122 -3.44 -7.36 -4.44
N ASP A 123 -2.68 -6.28 -4.47
CA ASP A 123 -1.30 -6.29 -4.95
C ASP A 123 -0.37 -6.89 -3.90
N PHE A 124 0.54 -7.77 -4.32
CA PHE A 124 1.42 -8.43 -3.36
C PHE A 124 2.75 -8.87 -3.96
N ARG A 125 3.73 -9.04 -3.10
CA ARG A 125 4.91 -9.88 -3.34
C ARG A 125 4.71 -11.21 -2.64
N PHE A 126 5.04 -12.30 -3.31
CA PHE A 126 4.88 -13.64 -2.74
C PHE A 126 5.71 -13.81 -1.46
N ASP A 127 6.93 -13.30 -1.46
CA ASP A 127 7.82 -13.36 -0.31
C ASP A 127 7.28 -12.52 0.86
N GLY A 128 6.96 -13.19 1.97
CA GLY A 128 6.40 -12.60 3.18
C GLY A 128 4.88 -12.38 3.19
N THR A 129 4.17 -12.73 2.11
CA THR A 129 2.69 -12.73 2.07
C THR A 129 2.15 -14.10 2.48
N PRO A 130 1.27 -14.20 3.50
CA PRO A 130 0.74 -15.49 3.92
C PRO A 130 -0.17 -16.11 2.84
N VAL A 131 -0.01 -17.40 2.62
CA VAL A 131 -0.91 -18.18 1.75
C VAL A 131 -2.22 -18.46 2.50
N ILE A 132 -3.33 -18.10 1.89
CA ILE A 132 -4.68 -18.31 2.45
C ILE A 132 -5.31 -19.50 1.71
N LYS A 133 -5.70 -20.54 2.45
CA LYS A 133 -6.46 -21.65 1.88
C LYS A 133 -7.86 -21.14 1.47
N CYS A 134 -8.26 -21.38 0.22
CA CYS A 134 -9.54 -20.94 -0.31
C CYS A 134 -10.04 -21.92 -1.39
N ASP A 135 -11.32 -21.79 -1.74
CA ASP A 135 -11.96 -22.56 -2.81
C ASP A 135 -11.89 -21.78 -4.13
N THR A 136 -11.98 -20.45 -4.07
CA THR A 136 -11.86 -19.56 -5.23
C THR A 136 -10.82 -18.48 -4.94
N LEU A 137 -9.84 -18.32 -5.84
CA LEU A 137 -8.79 -17.31 -5.76
C LEU A 137 -8.88 -16.34 -6.95
N VAL A 138 -8.97 -15.06 -6.67
CA VAL A 138 -8.65 -13.99 -7.62
C VAL A 138 -7.25 -13.48 -7.29
N VAL A 139 -6.37 -13.46 -8.26
CA VAL A 139 -4.95 -13.11 -8.07
C VAL A 139 -4.53 -12.04 -9.08
N GLU A 140 -3.77 -11.03 -8.61
CA GLU A 140 -3.13 -10.08 -9.50
C GLU A 140 -2.05 -10.76 -10.34
N SER A 141 -1.78 -10.23 -11.53
CA SER A 141 -0.85 -10.82 -12.47
C SER A 141 0.02 -9.80 -13.21
N THR A 142 0.34 -8.70 -12.56
CA THR A 142 1.15 -7.60 -13.12
C THR A 142 2.46 -8.10 -13.73
N TYR A 143 3.11 -9.06 -13.08
CA TYR A 143 4.34 -9.72 -13.55
C TYR A 143 4.10 -11.20 -13.89
N GLY A 144 2.89 -11.56 -14.29
CA GLY A 144 2.48 -12.94 -14.57
C GLY A 144 3.06 -13.56 -15.84
N SER A 145 3.72 -12.79 -16.70
CA SER A 145 4.37 -13.34 -17.89
C SER A 145 5.69 -14.03 -17.55
N PRO A 146 6.00 -15.21 -18.14
CA PRO A 146 7.28 -15.88 -18.00
C PRO A 146 8.49 -15.00 -18.43
N SER A 147 8.27 -13.98 -19.26
CA SER A 147 9.29 -13.01 -19.68
C SER A 147 9.61 -11.96 -18.60
N CYS A 148 8.73 -11.78 -17.61
CA CYS A 148 8.94 -10.86 -16.50
C CYS A 148 9.94 -11.43 -15.46
N ARG A 149 11.16 -11.73 -15.91
CA ARG A 149 12.24 -12.22 -15.05
C ARG A 149 13.31 -11.15 -14.87
N ARG A 150 13.89 -11.08 -13.67
CA ARG A 150 15.07 -10.26 -13.44
C ARG A 150 16.25 -10.85 -14.23
N SER A 151 17.03 -9.99 -14.87
CA SER A 151 18.21 -10.39 -15.64
C SER A 151 19.45 -10.70 -14.76
N PHE A 152 19.33 -10.56 -13.45
CA PHE A 152 20.45 -10.75 -12.50
C PHE A 152 19.96 -11.40 -11.20
N GLU A 153 20.81 -12.25 -10.62
CA GLU A 153 20.60 -13.00 -9.37
C GLU A 153 21.32 -12.36 -8.17
N VAL A 154 21.39 -11.04 -8.12
CA VAL A 154 22.02 -10.35 -6.99
C VAL A 154 20.99 -9.97 -5.92
N ASP A 155 21.43 -9.85 -4.67
CA ASP A 155 20.65 -9.24 -3.60
C ASP A 155 20.45 -7.75 -3.91
N VAL A 156 19.28 -7.43 -4.41
CA VAL A 156 18.93 -6.06 -4.86
C VAL A 156 19.03 -5.06 -3.72
N ARG A 157 18.74 -5.47 -2.47
CA ARG A 157 18.86 -4.57 -1.31
C ARG A 157 20.30 -4.21 -1.04
N LYS A 158 21.20 -5.19 -1.03
CA LYS A 158 22.66 -4.94 -0.88
C LYS A 158 23.20 -4.09 -2.01
N LEU A 159 22.81 -4.41 -3.26
CA LEU A 159 23.22 -3.62 -4.42
C LEU A 159 22.76 -2.15 -4.30
N LEU A 160 21.52 -1.92 -3.89
CA LEU A 160 20.98 -0.57 -3.68
C LEU A 160 21.82 0.19 -2.65
N VAL A 161 22.10 -0.41 -1.50
CA VAL A 161 22.91 0.22 -0.44
C VAL A 161 24.29 0.57 -0.98
N GLN A 162 25.00 -0.38 -1.59
CA GLN A 162 26.32 -0.14 -2.18
C GLN A 162 26.34 1.00 -3.20
N MET A 163 25.33 1.04 -4.09
CA MET A 163 25.21 2.12 -5.08
C MET A 163 24.98 3.47 -4.43
N VAL A 164 24.14 3.53 -3.40
CA VAL A 164 23.87 4.79 -2.66
C VAL A 164 25.11 5.26 -1.92
N GLU A 165 25.78 4.40 -1.16
CA GLU A 165 27.01 4.73 -0.43
C GLU A 165 28.10 5.22 -1.36
N GLU A 166 28.28 4.57 -2.52
CA GLU A 166 29.28 5.00 -3.51
C GLU A 166 28.95 6.38 -4.08
N ARG A 167 27.68 6.64 -4.39
CA ARG A 167 27.27 7.94 -4.95
C ARG A 167 27.29 9.06 -3.91
N LEU A 168 27.01 8.78 -2.66
CA LEU A 168 27.10 9.76 -1.57
C LEU A 168 28.52 10.37 -1.40
N LYS A 169 29.57 9.66 -1.82
CA LYS A 169 30.93 10.20 -1.85
C LYS A 169 31.09 11.41 -2.80
N SER A 170 30.19 11.54 -3.78
CA SER A 170 30.18 12.59 -4.79
C SER A 170 29.11 13.67 -4.54
N GLY A 171 28.29 13.54 -3.50
CA GLY A 171 27.25 14.49 -3.14
C GLY A 171 25.85 13.89 -3.00
N VAL A 172 24.85 14.62 -3.48
CA VAL A 172 23.42 14.24 -3.34
C VAL A 172 23.08 13.02 -4.19
N VAL A 173 22.34 12.08 -3.60
CA VAL A 173 21.73 10.95 -4.32
C VAL A 173 20.24 11.19 -4.46
N TYR A 174 19.72 11.20 -5.69
CA TYR A 174 18.30 11.35 -5.96
C TYR A 174 17.63 9.98 -6.17
N VAL A 175 16.55 9.74 -5.42
CA VAL A 175 15.72 8.54 -5.52
C VAL A 175 14.32 8.94 -5.97
N PHE A 176 13.88 8.41 -7.12
CA PHE A 176 12.54 8.63 -7.64
C PHE A 176 11.72 7.35 -7.55
N GLY A 177 10.46 7.46 -7.13
CA GLY A 177 9.59 6.29 -7.01
C GLY A 177 8.20 6.63 -6.52
N TYR A 178 7.34 5.62 -6.49
CA TYR A 178 5.99 5.76 -5.95
C TYR A 178 5.96 5.72 -4.42
N HIS A 179 4.91 6.27 -3.83
CA HIS A 179 4.62 6.11 -2.40
C HIS A 179 4.57 4.62 -2.01
N GLY A 180 5.10 4.30 -0.84
CA GLY A 180 5.35 2.92 -0.41
C GLY A 180 6.72 2.42 -0.85
N LYS A 181 7.10 2.54 -2.14
CA LYS A 181 8.44 2.16 -2.61
C LYS A 181 9.52 3.11 -2.07
N LEU A 182 9.25 4.41 -2.04
CA LEU A 182 10.19 5.37 -1.43
C LEU A 182 10.45 5.04 0.05
N GLN A 183 9.40 4.74 0.81
CA GLN A 183 9.51 4.38 2.23
C GLN A 183 10.22 3.02 2.42
N GLU A 184 10.03 2.05 1.52
CA GLU A 184 10.79 0.80 1.53
C GLU A 184 12.29 1.07 1.32
N VAL A 185 12.66 1.95 0.39
CA VAL A 185 14.07 2.35 0.17
C VAL A 185 14.63 3.06 1.40
N MET A 186 13.89 4.02 1.99
CA MET A 186 14.29 4.69 3.23
C MET A 186 14.58 3.67 4.33
N GLN A 187 13.69 2.71 4.54
CA GLN A 187 13.89 1.67 5.54
C GLN A 187 15.13 0.81 5.25
N ILE A 188 15.34 0.38 4.00
CA ILE A 188 16.53 -0.40 3.61
C ILE A 188 17.81 0.36 3.91
N LEU A 189 17.86 1.66 3.60
CA LEU A 189 19.04 2.50 3.87
C LEU A 189 19.24 2.74 5.37
N ASN A 190 18.15 2.93 6.12
CA ASN A 190 18.22 3.06 7.58
C ASN A 190 18.68 1.77 8.25
N ASP A 191 18.15 0.62 7.83
CA ASP A 191 18.57 -0.71 8.34
C ASP A 191 20.04 -1.03 8.03
N ALA A 192 20.59 -0.42 6.96
CA ALA A 192 21.99 -0.49 6.59
C ALA A 192 22.86 0.60 7.24
N GLU A 193 22.30 1.36 8.19
CA GLU A 193 22.99 2.44 8.92
C GLU A 193 23.58 3.54 8.03
N VAL A 194 22.94 3.85 6.89
CA VAL A 194 23.33 4.97 6.03
C VAL A 194 23.01 6.29 6.73
N ALA A 195 23.99 6.83 7.45
CA ALA A 195 23.85 7.95 8.38
C ALA A 195 23.92 9.33 7.68
N VAL A 196 22.98 9.60 6.76
CA VAL A 196 22.81 10.90 6.10
C VAL A 196 21.38 11.39 6.18
N PRO A 197 21.11 12.72 6.05
CA PRO A 197 19.75 13.22 5.98
C PRO A 197 18.97 12.70 4.77
N PHE A 198 17.71 12.33 4.96
CA PHE A 198 16.77 11.97 3.90
C PHE A 198 15.87 13.17 3.62
N VAL A 199 16.16 13.85 2.51
CA VAL A 199 15.50 15.11 2.13
C VAL A 199 14.31 14.81 1.21
N MET A 200 13.16 15.45 1.44
CA MET A 200 11.97 15.17 0.64
C MET A 200 10.96 16.34 0.65
N PRO A 201 10.10 16.45 -0.39
CA PRO A 201 9.00 17.40 -0.38
C PRO A 201 7.90 17.00 0.61
N GLU A 202 7.05 17.95 0.94
CA GLU A 202 6.04 17.84 2.00
C GLU A 202 5.15 16.60 1.89
N LYS A 203 4.70 16.24 0.68
CA LYS A 203 3.82 15.09 0.48
C LYS A 203 4.53 13.77 0.82
N VAL A 204 5.76 13.59 0.35
CA VAL A 204 6.58 12.40 0.67
C VAL A 204 6.87 12.36 2.18
N TYR A 205 7.18 13.50 2.79
CA TYR A 205 7.40 13.62 4.23
C TYR A 205 6.17 13.20 5.04
N LYS A 206 4.99 13.71 4.70
CA LYS A 206 3.73 13.35 5.39
C LYS A 206 3.41 11.86 5.27
N VAL A 207 3.58 11.27 4.08
CA VAL A 207 3.43 9.81 3.88
C VAL A 207 4.43 9.03 4.74
N SER A 208 5.69 9.48 4.79
CA SER A 208 6.73 8.84 5.61
C SER A 208 6.41 8.95 7.11
N LYS A 209 5.84 10.07 7.57
CA LYS A 209 5.39 10.22 8.96
C LYS A 209 4.23 9.27 9.31
N VAL A 210 3.32 8.99 8.37
CA VAL A 210 2.33 7.93 8.56
C VAL A 210 3.01 6.57 8.69
N CYS A 211 4.01 6.27 7.86
CA CYS A 211 4.74 5.02 7.94
C CYS A 211 5.46 4.86 9.30
N GLU A 212 6.06 5.91 9.82
CA GLU A 212 6.67 5.91 11.17
C GLU A 212 5.62 5.70 12.27
N LYS A 213 4.45 6.36 12.18
CA LYS A 213 3.32 6.16 13.11
C LYS A 213 2.93 4.67 13.21
N HIS A 214 3.02 3.95 12.10
CA HIS A 214 2.71 2.51 12.02
C HIS A 214 3.95 1.60 12.16
N GLY A 215 5.04 2.12 12.73
CA GLY A 215 6.18 1.33 13.21
C GLY A 215 7.34 1.14 12.23
N MET A 216 7.31 1.77 11.03
CA MET A 216 8.47 1.75 10.15
C MET A 216 9.60 2.64 10.70
N GLN A 217 10.84 2.23 10.51
CA GLN A 217 12.03 3.01 10.90
C GLN A 217 12.67 3.59 9.64
N LEU A 218 12.46 4.88 9.38
CA LEU A 218 12.80 5.48 8.09
C LEU A 218 14.07 6.36 8.10
N GLY A 219 14.72 6.53 9.28
CA GLY A 219 15.92 7.33 9.41
C GLY A 219 15.66 8.83 9.65
N CYS A 220 16.60 9.66 9.26
CA CYS A 220 16.53 11.10 9.52
C CYS A 220 15.76 11.85 8.42
N LEU A 221 14.43 11.97 8.58
CA LEU A 221 13.55 12.64 7.63
C LEU A 221 13.65 14.17 7.75
N THR A 222 13.90 14.86 6.65
CA THR A 222 14.05 16.30 6.59
C THR A 222 13.23 16.89 5.44
N LEU A 223 12.46 17.94 5.72
CA LEU A 223 11.70 18.65 4.68
C LEU A 223 12.64 19.43 3.75
N SER A 224 12.46 19.31 2.45
CA SER A 224 13.26 20.06 1.45
C SER A 224 13.13 21.59 1.55
N THR A 225 12.12 22.07 2.27
CA THR A 225 11.90 23.51 2.54
C THR A 225 12.71 24.03 3.73
N GLU A 226 13.26 23.15 4.55
CA GLU A 226 14.09 23.54 5.69
C GLU A 226 15.43 24.14 5.23
N LYS A 227 15.93 25.12 5.97
CA LYS A 227 17.19 25.82 5.62
C LYS A 227 18.37 24.86 5.46
N GLN A 228 18.48 23.89 6.35
CA GLN A 228 19.54 22.88 6.31
C GLN A 228 19.42 21.99 5.06
N ALA A 229 18.23 21.54 4.73
CA ALA A 229 18.00 20.71 3.54
C ALA A 229 18.31 21.46 2.25
N ARG A 230 17.95 22.75 2.17
CA ARG A 230 18.29 23.58 1.01
C ARG A 230 19.79 23.70 0.84
N ALA A 231 20.53 23.98 1.91
CA ALA A 231 21.99 24.06 1.86
C ALA A 231 22.61 22.74 1.38
N LEU A 232 22.13 21.58 1.88
CA LEU A 232 22.60 20.26 1.41
C LEU A 232 22.41 20.07 -0.10
N LEU A 233 21.25 20.47 -0.63
CA LEU A 233 20.94 20.32 -2.06
C LEU A 233 21.71 21.33 -2.93
N GLU A 234 21.81 22.60 -2.52
CA GLU A 234 22.48 23.70 -3.26
C GLU A 234 23.98 23.50 -3.32
N GLU A 235 24.60 23.05 -2.22
CA GLU A 235 26.05 22.83 -2.10
C GLU A 235 26.45 21.40 -2.51
N ASN A 236 25.50 20.57 -2.99
CA ASN A 236 25.72 19.18 -3.36
C ASN A 236 26.39 18.35 -2.25
N LEU A 237 25.96 18.55 -1.00
CA LEU A 237 26.48 17.80 0.15
C LEU A 237 25.83 16.43 0.30
N PRO A 238 26.51 15.43 0.91
CA PRO A 238 25.97 14.09 1.05
C PRO A 238 24.61 14.03 1.74
N CYS A 239 23.58 13.68 1.00
CA CYS A 239 22.22 13.38 1.48
C CYS A 239 21.49 12.52 0.44
N VAL A 240 20.38 11.88 0.84
CA VAL A 240 19.51 11.18 -0.11
C VAL A 240 18.22 11.97 -0.29
N ALA A 241 17.93 12.40 -1.51
CA ALA A 241 16.76 13.19 -1.85
C ALA A 241 15.68 12.30 -2.52
N PHE A 242 14.50 12.22 -1.91
CA PHE A 242 13.40 11.35 -2.32
C PHE A 242 12.27 12.13 -2.99
N TYR A 243 11.91 11.76 -4.21
CA TYR A 243 10.85 12.41 -5.00
C TYR A 243 9.88 11.39 -5.60
N HIS A 244 8.59 11.79 -5.60
CA HIS A 244 7.49 11.04 -6.23
C HIS A 244 7.18 11.63 -7.62
#